data_78221f012d930fd0b43ea36cd7888e96
#
_entry.id   78221f012d930fd0b43ea36cd7888e96
#
_cell.length_a   1.000
_cell.length_b   1.000
_cell.length_c   1.000
_cell.angle_alpha   90.00
_cell.angle_beta   90.00
_cell.angle_gamma   90.00
#
_symmetry.space_group_name_H-M   'P 1'
#
loop_
_entity.id
_entity.type
_entity.pdbx_description
1 polymer ?
#
loop_
_entity_poly.entity_id
_entity_poly.type
_entity_poly.pdbx_seq_one_letter_code
_entity_poly.pdbx_strand_id
1 'polypeptide(L)'
;QTNSRKPSENAVKILVDENMPYAAELFSRLGDVQAVPGRPIPREALADADALMVRSVTKVNEALLAGCRIGFVGTATAGTDHVDDAWLQRQGIGFSAAPGCNAIAVVEYVFSALMLLAERDGFHLRDKTVGIVGVGNVGSRLDARLKALGVRTLLCDPPRADRGDAGEFWPLEKLVAEADVLTFHTPLNKSGPYHSLHLADAELLAALPDNRILINACRGPVVDNAALLQALEKGKKLSTVLDVWEPEPDLSLPLLARVDIGTAHIAGYTLEGKARGTTQVFEAFSRHLGQPQQVALASLLPVPEFSQIRLNGTLDEARLKRLMHLVYDVRRDDAPLRKVAGQPGEFDRLRKHYQERREWSSLAVQCDDSASAELLGKLGFSVA
;
A
#
# COMPACT_ATOMS: atom_id res chain seq x y z
N GLN A 1 28.68 26.54 0.18
CA GLN A 1 27.93 27.78 -0.01
C GLN A 1 26.51 27.42 -0.41
N THR A 2 25.59 27.42 0.53
CA THR A 2 24.16 27.26 0.32
C THR A 2 23.64 28.53 -0.34
N ASN A 3 23.31 28.41 -1.63
CA ASN A 3 22.71 29.50 -2.39
C ASN A 3 21.24 29.63 -1.95
N SER A 4 20.96 30.40 -0.93
CA SER A 4 19.59 30.76 -0.55
C SER A 4 19.09 31.80 -1.56
N ARG A 5 18.38 31.33 -2.60
CA ARG A 5 17.60 32.22 -3.47
C ARG A 5 16.56 32.94 -2.61
N LYS A 6 16.57 34.27 -2.63
CA LYS A 6 15.47 35.04 -2.04
C LYS A 6 14.17 34.67 -2.76
N PRO A 7 13.03 34.49 -2.03
CA PRO A 7 11.76 34.27 -2.66
C PRO A 7 11.46 35.38 -3.68
N SER A 8 11.14 35.01 -4.91
CA SER A 8 10.64 36.00 -5.87
C SER A 8 9.18 36.28 -5.56
N GLU A 9 8.75 37.54 -5.57
CA GLU A 9 7.36 37.95 -5.28
C GLU A 9 6.32 37.29 -6.21
N ASN A 10 6.75 36.70 -7.34
CA ASN A 10 5.91 36.07 -8.36
C ASN A 10 6.07 34.54 -8.44
N ALA A 11 6.81 33.91 -7.52
CA ALA A 11 6.98 32.46 -7.56
C ALA A 11 5.73 31.75 -7.02
N VAL A 12 5.42 30.60 -7.60
CA VAL A 12 4.38 29.71 -7.10
C VAL A 12 4.76 29.21 -5.71
N LYS A 13 3.85 29.35 -4.74
CA LYS A 13 4.06 28.93 -3.37
C LYS A 13 3.45 27.56 -3.13
N ILE A 14 4.27 26.60 -2.76
CA ILE A 14 3.91 25.19 -2.68
C ILE A 14 4.09 24.72 -1.24
N LEU A 15 3.00 24.23 -0.64
CA LEU A 15 3.06 23.53 0.64
C LEU A 15 3.22 22.04 0.37
N VAL A 16 4.16 21.41 1.05
CA VAL A 16 4.35 19.96 0.99
C VAL A 16 4.32 19.37 2.40
N ASP A 17 3.72 18.19 2.52
CA ASP A 17 3.77 17.43 3.77
C ASP A 17 5.24 17.12 4.11
N GLU A 18 5.65 17.40 5.33
CA GLU A 18 7.04 17.23 5.80
C GLU A 18 7.53 15.77 5.73
N ASN A 19 6.60 14.81 5.66
CA ASN A 19 6.92 13.39 5.59
C ASN A 19 6.90 12.83 4.16
N MET A 20 6.71 13.67 3.15
CA MET A 20 6.88 13.27 1.74
C MET A 20 8.37 13.23 1.41
N PRO A 21 8.95 12.07 1.10
CA PRO A 21 10.38 12.01 0.76
C PRO A 21 10.64 12.79 -0.54
N TYR A 22 11.78 13.50 -0.58
CA TYR A 22 12.25 14.26 -1.74
C TYR A 22 11.35 15.41 -2.18
N ALA A 23 10.31 15.74 -1.45
CA ALA A 23 9.34 16.76 -1.86
C ALA A 23 9.95 18.15 -1.93
N ALA A 24 10.66 18.57 -0.89
CA ALA A 24 11.30 19.91 -0.90
C ALA A 24 12.28 20.06 -2.06
N GLU A 25 13.09 19.04 -2.31
CA GLU A 25 14.09 19.05 -3.40
C GLU A 25 13.43 19.12 -4.78
N LEU A 26 12.40 18.31 -5.02
CA LEU A 26 11.73 18.26 -6.32
C LEU A 26 10.86 19.48 -6.56
N PHE A 27 9.98 19.83 -5.63
CA PHE A 27 9.05 20.94 -5.84
C PHE A 27 9.74 22.31 -5.85
N SER A 28 10.93 22.45 -5.28
CA SER A 28 11.72 23.67 -5.40
C SER A 28 12.17 23.99 -6.82
N ARG A 29 12.12 22.99 -7.72
CA ARG A 29 12.33 23.23 -9.17
C ARG A 29 11.18 24.01 -9.80
N LEU A 30 10.01 24.03 -9.17
CA LEU A 30 8.78 24.63 -9.71
C LEU A 30 8.35 25.90 -8.99
N GLY A 31 8.84 26.16 -7.79
CA GLY A 31 8.46 27.34 -7.01
C GLY A 31 9.10 27.34 -5.62
N ASP A 32 8.52 28.17 -4.76
CA ASP A 32 8.95 28.28 -3.36
C ASP A 32 8.23 27.23 -2.51
N VAL A 33 8.98 26.38 -1.85
CA VAL A 33 8.47 25.25 -1.09
C VAL A 33 8.52 25.53 0.40
N GLN A 34 7.43 25.22 1.10
CA GLN A 34 7.39 25.18 2.56
C GLN A 34 6.91 23.80 2.99
N ALA A 35 7.72 23.09 3.77
CA ALA A 35 7.32 21.84 4.41
C ALA A 35 6.47 22.15 5.65
N VAL A 36 5.36 21.44 5.79
CA VAL A 36 4.41 21.65 6.89
C VAL A 36 4.00 20.30 7.48
N PRO A 37 3.59 20.26 8.76
CA PRO A 37 2.97 19.07 9.31
C PRO A 37 1.64 18.78 8.61
N GLY A 38 1.33 17.51 8.46
CA GLY A 38 0.07 17.12 7.80
C GLY A 38 -1.17 17.35 8.66
N ARG A 39 -0.99 17.47 9.98
CA ARG A 39 -2.10 17.63 10.93
C ARG A 39 -1.60 18.34 12.22
N PRO A 40 -2.03 19.58 12.50
CA PRO A 40 -2.75 20.48 11.59
C PRO A 40 -1.80 21.23 10.65
N ILE A 41 -2.28 21.64 9.50
CA ILE A 41 -1.55 22.57 8.63
C ILE A 41 -1.77 23.99 9.18
N PRO A 42 -0.70 24.83 9.37
CA PRO A 42 -0.86 26.20 9.83
C PRO A 42 -1.73 27.02 8.87
N ARG A 43 -2.70 27.75 9.43
CA ARG A 43 -3.63 28.58 8.66
C ARG A 43 -2.94 29.65 7.83
N GLU A 44 -1.89 30.25 8.38
CA GLU A 44 -1.11 31.27 7.70
C GLU A 44 -0.42 30.71 6.46
N ALA A 45 0.08 29.49 6.54
CA ALA A 45 0.68 28.81 5.40
C ALA A 45 -0.34 28.56 4.30
N LEU A 46 -1.53 28.05 4.65
CA LEU A 46 -2.62 27.81 3.69
C LEU A 46 -3.07 29.09 2.99
N ALA A 47 -3.16 30.20 3.73
CA ALA A 47 -3.64 31.47 3.17
C ALA A 47 -2.71 32.03 2.09
N ASP A 48 -1.41 31.70 2.15
CA ASP A 48 -0.39 32.24 1.24
C ASP A 48 0.02 31.25 0.13
N ALA A 49 -0.56 30.06 0.10
CA ALA A 49 -0.16 29.00 -0.81
C ALA A 49 -0.95 29.00 -2.12
N ASP A 50 -0.29 28.57 -3.18
CA ASP A 50 -0.89 28.34 -4.51
C ASP A 50 -1.18 26.85 -4.74
N ALA A 51 -0.44 25.96 -4.08
CA ALA A 51 -0.59 24.52 -4.21
C ALA A 51 -0.34 23.81 -2.89
N LEU A 52 -0.99 22.66 -2.71
CA LEU A 52 -0.90 21.84 -1.51
C LEU A 52 -0.66 20.40 -1.89
N MET A 53 0.41 19.81 -1.36
CA MET A 53 0.76 18.40 -1.52
C MET A 53 0.63 17.70 -0.18
N VAL A 54 -0.21 16.67 -0.12
CA VAL A 54 -0.57 15.99 1.12
C VAL A 54 -0.28 14.49 1.08
N ARG A 55 -0.37 13.89 2.24
CA ARG A 55 -0.46 12.44 2.45
C ARG A 55 -1.84 12.11 3.06
N SER A 56 -2.05 10.86 3.43
CA SER A 56 -3.35 10.37 3.92
C SER A 56 -3.83 10.97 5.23
N VAL A 57 -2.93 11.57 6.02
CA VAL A 57 -3.27 12.14 7.34
C VAL A 57 -4.02 13.47 7.25
N THR A 58 -4.00 14.14 6.11
CA THR A 58 -4.64 15.45 5.91
C THR A 58 -5.98 15.28 5.21
N LYS A 59 -7.07 15.66 5.87
CA LYS A 59 -8.38 15.74 5.23
C LYS A 59 -8.45 17.00 4.38
N VAL A 60 -8.63 16.84 3.08
CA VAL A 60 -8.75 17.93 2.12
C VAL A 60 -10.22 18.10 1.75
N ASN A 61 -10.80 19.19 2.19
CA ASN A 61 -12.23 19.51 2.03
C ASN A 61 -12.46 21.01 2.11
N GLU A 62 -13.72 21.41 2.02
CA GLU A 62 -14.13 22.82 2.16
C GLU A 62 -13.67 23.43 3.49
N ALA A 63 -13.78 22.69 4.59
CA ALA A 63 -13.37 23.19 5.90
C ALA A 63 -11.89 23.58 5.95
N LEU A 64 -11.04 22.85 5.24
CA LEU A 64 -9.60 23.16 5.16
C LEU A 64 -9.31 24.31 4.19
N LEU A 65 -9.93 24.33 3.01
CA LEU A 65 -9.50 25.16 1.90
C LEU A 65 -10.42 26.34 1.56
N ALA A 66 -11.60 26.46 2.21
CA ALA A 66 -12.49 27.60 1.93
C ALA A 66 -11.77 28.92 2.19
N GLY A 67 -11.87 29.83 1.20
CA GLY A 67 -11.22 31.12 1.25
C GLY A 67 -9.72 31.13 0.93
N CYS A 68 -9.11 30.00 0.65
CA CYS A 68 -7.74 29.88 0.18
C CYS A 68 -7.66 30.06 -1.33
N ARG A 69 -6.51 30.52 -1.81
CA ARG A 69 -6.25 30.70 -3.27
C ARG A 69 -5.63 29.46 -3.92
N ILE A 70 -5.56 28.33 -3.21
CA ILE A 70 -4.97 27.10 -3.72
C ILE A 70 -5.69 26.68 -5.00
N GLY A 71 -4.92 26.50 -6.08
CA GLY A 71 -5.41 26.09 -7.38
C GLY A 71 -5.07 24.67 -7.77
N PHE A 72 -4.26 23.97 -6.95
CA PHE A 72 -3.90 22.59 -7.18
C PHE A 72 -3.66 21.86 -5.86
N VAL A 73 -4.21 20.64 -5.76
CA VAL A 73 -3.97 19.72 -4.66
C VAL A 73 -3.43 18.41 -5.24
N GLY A 74 -2.33 17.95 -4.68
CA GLY A 74 -1.80 16.62 -4.97
C GLY A 74 -1.80 15.77 -3.71
N THR A 75 -2.13 14.50 -3.83
CA THR A 75 -1.93 13.53 -2.75
C THR A 75 -0.94 12.46 -3.18
N ALA A 76 0.15 12.32 -2.43
CA ALA A 76 1.18 11.32 -2.67
C ALA A 76 0.74 9.92 -2.21
N THR A 77 -0.54 9.62 -2.41
CA THR A 77 -1.20 8.37 -2.00
C THR A 77 -1.96 7.75 -3.16
N ALA A 78 -2.09 6.44 -3.14
CA ALA A 78 -2.92 5.72 -4.11
C ALA A 78 -4.41 5.93 -3.81
N GLY A 79 -4.81 5.82 -2.53
CA GLY A 79 -6.18 6.05 -2.09
C GLY A 79 -6.47 7.54 -1.90
N THR A 80 -7.74 7.91 -2.08
CA THR A 80 -8.20 9.30 -2.02
C THR A 80 -9.34 9.51 -1.02
N ASP A 81 -9.50 8.60 -0.06
CA ASP A 81 -10.59 8.62 0.93
C ASP A 81 -10.58 9.90 1.79
N HIS A 82 -9.40 10.53 1.93
CA HIS A 82 -9.19 11.76 2.70
C HIS A 82 -9.41 13.04 1.89
N VAL A 83 -9.77 12.95 0.61
CA VAL A 83 -9.93 14.09 -0.30
C VAL A 83 -11.38 14.17 -0.79
N ASP A 84 -12.00 15.33 -0.60
CA ASP A 84 -13.29 15.65 -1.20
C ASP A 84 -13.08 16.14 -2.63
N ASP A 85 -12.89 15.21 -3.55
CA ASP A 85 -12.61 15.50 -4.95
C ASP A 85 -13.76 16.24 -5.63
N ALA A 86 -15.01 15.90 -5.32
CA ALA A 86 -16.17 16.56 -5.88
C ALA A 86 -16.20 18.06 -5.52
N TRP A 87 -15.85 18.42 -4.29
CA TRP A 87 -15.74 19.81 -3.87
C TRP A 87 -14.60 20.53 -4.60
N LEU A 88 -13.43 19.90 -4.72
CA LEU A 88 -12.29 20.46 -5.46
C LEU A 88 -12.67 20.75 -6.91
N GLN A 89 -13.35 19.83 -7.55
CA GLN A 89 -13.81 19.97 -8.94
C GLN A 89 -14.80 21.14 -9.07
N ARG A 90 -15.76 21.28 -8.15
CA ARG A 90 -16.69 22.42 -8.15
C ARG A 90 -15.99 23.75 -7.97
N GLN A 91 -14.88 23.79 -7.25
CA GLN A 91 -14.08 25.01 -7.06
C GLN A 91 -13.10 25.29 -8.17
N GLY A 92 -12.99 24.41 -9.17
CA GLY A 92 -12.02 24.56 -10.25
C GLY A 92 -10.57 24.30 -9.79
N ILE A 93 -10.38 23.59 -8.69
CA ILE A 93 -9.07 23.22 -8.15
C ILE A 93 -8.59 21.95 -8.87
N GLY A 94 -7.41 21.99 -9.47
CA GLY A 94 -6.77 20.80 -10.05
C GLY A 94 -6.44 19.79 -8.96
N PHE A 95 -6.57 18.50 -9.28
CA PHE A 95 -6.30 17.42 -8.34
C PHE A 95 -5.55 16.27 -9.01
N SER A 96 -4.58 15.72 -8.31
CA SER A 96 -3.88 14.51 -8.74
C SER A 96 -3.59 13.62 -7.53
N ALA A 97 -3.83 12.34 -7.69
CA ALA A 97 -3.39 11.30 -6.79
C ALA A 97 -2.15 10.59 -7.36
N ALA A 98 -1.70 9.55 -6.70
CA ALA A 98 -0.58 8.73 -7.12
C ALA A 98 -1.00 7.25 -7.25
N PRO A 99 -1.86 6.89 -8.22
CA PRO A 99 -2.38 5.55 -8.34
C PRO A 99 -1.26 4.53 -8.53
N GLY A 100 -1.35 3.42 -7.81
CA GLY A 100 -0.38 2.34 -7.89
C GLY A 100 0.98 2.60 -7.26
N CYS A 101 1.21 3.75 -6.65
CA CYS A 101 2.55 4.10 -6.12
C CYS A 101 3.05 3.11 -5.07
N ASN A 102 2.16 2.55 -4.26
CA ASN A 102 2.47 1.61 -3.20
C ASN A 102 2.12 0.15 -3.53
N ALA A 103 1.69 -0.13 -4.76
CA ALA A 103 1.18 -1.45 -5.11
C ALA A 103 2.23 -2.57 -4.92
N ILE A 104 3.45 -2.33 -5.36
CA ILE A 104 4.55 -3.30 -5.21
C ILE A 104 4.82 -3.58 -3.73
N ALA A 105 4.82 -2.56 -2.89
CA ALA A 105 5.03 -2.72 -1.46
C ALA A 105 3.97 -3.65 -0.83
N VAL A 106 2.70 -3.46 -1.17
CA VAL A 106 1.62 -4.30 -0.66
C VAL A 106 1.76 -5.75 -1.14
N VAL A 107 2.10 -5.95 -2.40
CA VAL A 107 2.35 -7.29 -2.95
C VAL A 107 3.47 -8.00 -2.17
N GLU A 108 4.56 -7.30 -1.90
CA GLU A 108 5.69 -7.86 -1.14
C GLU A 108 5.33 -8.14 0.32
N TYR A 109 4.48 -7.31 0.91
CA TYR A 109 3.91 -7.57 2.23
C TYR A 109 3.12 -8.89 2.25
N VAL A 110 2.24 -9.09 1.27
CA VAL A 110 1.43 -10.31 1.17
C VAL A 110 2.33 -11.54 1.02
N PHE A 111 3.34 -11.48 0.16
CA PHE A 111 4.30 -12.57 0.01
C PHE A 111 5.08 -12.86 1.29
N SER A 112 5.55 -11.83 1.99
CA SER A 112 6.26 -12.01 3.25
C SER A 112 5.40 -12.75 4.28
N ALA A 113 4.12 -12.38 4.38
CA ALA A 113 3.17 -13.03 5.26
C ALA A 113 2.89 -14.49 4.84
N LEU A 114 2.64 -14.73 3.56
CA LEU A 114 2.37 -16.07 3.05
C LEU A 114 3.54 -17.02 3.24
N MET A 115 4.77 -16.56 2.99
CA MET A 115 5.97 -17.38 3.16
C MET A 115 6.22 -17.71 4.64
N LEU A 116 5.91 -16.79 5.53
CA LEU A 116 6.00 -17.05 6.98
C LEU A 116 4.99 -18.13 7.40
N LEU A 117 3.75 -18.03 6.95
CA LEU A 117 2.70 -19.00 7.25
C LEU A 117 3.00 -20.36 6.60
N ALA A 118 3.55 -20.38 5.39
CA ALA A 118 3.92 -21.61 4.71
C ALA A 118 4.97 -22.39 5.49
N GLU A 119 5.98 -21.73 6.02
CA GLU A 119 6.99 -22.37 6.85
C GLU A 119 6.41 -22.85 8.18
N ARG A 120 5.60 -22.01 8.84
CA ARG A 120 4.97 -22.36 10.12
C ARG A 120 4.09 -23.60 10.00
N ASP A 121 3.25 -23.65 8.96
CA ASP A 121 2.22 -24.67 8.81
C ASP A 121 2.66 -25.83 7.88
N GLY A 122 3.87 -25.76 7.33
CA GLY A 122 4.46 -26.87 6.56
C GLY A 122 3.81 -27.08 5.20
N PHE A 123 3.44 -26.04 4.46
CA PHE A 123 2.93 -26.18 3.11
C PHE A 123 3.81 -25.47 2.09
N HIS A 124 3.71 -25.92 0.82
CA HIS A 124 4.28 -25.22 -0.30
C HIS A 124 3.25 -24.29 -0.93
N LEU A 125 3.61 -23.03 -1.17
CA LEU A 125 2.68 -22.06 -1.73
C LEU A 125 2.14 -22.48 -3.10
N ARG A 126 2.98 -23.12 -3.91
CA ARG A 126 2.56 -23.62 -5.24
C ARG A 126 1.41 -24.66 -5.19
N ASP A 127 1.23 -25.33 -4.06
CA ASP A 127 0.15 -26.30 -3.86
C ASP A 127 -1.16 -25.65 -3.42
N LYS A 128 -1.16 -24.34 -3.22
CA LYS A 128 -2.32 -23.59 -2.76
C LYS A 128 -3.01 -22.85 -3.91
N THR A 129 -4.29 -22.57 -3.71
CA THR A 129 -5.06 -21.68 -4.58
C THR A 129 -5.28 -20.38 -3.86
N VAL A 130 -4.90 -19.27 -4.49
CA VAL A 130 -5.07 -17.92 -3.95
C VAL A 130 -6.22 -17.22 -4.64
N GLY A 131 -7.24 -16.87 -3.87
CA GLY A 131 -8.36 -16.04 -4.30
C GLY A 131 -8.04 -14.58 -4.09
N ILE A 132 -8.05 -13.80 -5.16
CA ILE A 132 -7.77 -12.37 -5.14
C ILE A 132 -9.06 -11.60 -5.37
N VAL A 133 -9.51 -10.87 -4.36
CA VAL A 133 -10.70 -10.02 -4.42
C VAL A 133 -10.26 -8.59 -4.67
N GLY A 134 -10.59 -8.08 -5.84
CA GLY A 134 -10.07 -6.80 -6.34
C GLY A 134 -8.79 -6.99 -7.15
N VAL A 135 -8.87 -6.77 -8.46
CA VAL A 135 -7.77 -7.01 -9.40
C VAL A 135 -7.42 -5.68 -10.09
N GLY A 136 -7.08 -4.70 -9.27
CA GLY A 136 -6.56 -3.41 -9.68
C GLY A 136 -5.04 -3.40 -9.66
N ASN A 137 -4.45 -2.28 -9.23
CA ASN A 137 -2.99 -2.12 -9.19
C ASN A 137 -2.28 -3.16 -8.33
N VAL A 138 -2.82 -3.47 -7.16
CA VAL A 138 -2.24 -4.48 -6.27
C VAL A 138 -2.58 -5.88 -6.76
N GLY A 139 -3.87 -6.18 -6.93
CA GLY A 139 -4.34 -7.53 -7.24
C GLY A 139 -3.77 -8.06 -8.55
N SER A 140 -3.63 -7.24 -9.58
CA SER A 140 -3.06 -7.67 -10.86
C SER A 140 -1.57 -8.02 -10.75
N ARG A 141 -0.82 -7.24 -9.98
CA ARG A 141 0.62 -7.52 -9.76
C ARG A 141 0.81 -8.77 -8.88
N LEU A 142 -0.03 -8.94 -7.87
CA LEU A 142 -0.02 -10.14 -7.04
C LEU A 142 -0.32 -11.39 -7.88
N ASP A 143 -1.34 -11.31 -8.72
CA ASP A 143 -1.71 -12.40 -9.65
C ASP A 143 -0.55 -12.80 -10.56
N ALA A 144 0.09 -11.83 -11.20
CA ALA A 144 1.21 -12.07 -12.10
C ALA A 144 2.39 -12.77 -11.39
N ARG A 145 2.72 -12.35 -10.20
CA ARG A 145 3.83 -12.94 -9.42
C ARG A 145 3.49 -14.33 -8.89
N LEU A 146 2.26 -14.55 -8.45
CA LEU A 146 1.80 -15.88 -8.03
C LEU A 146 1.81 -16.86 -9.20
N LYS A 147 1.35 -16.45 -10.38
CA LYS A 147 1.42 -17.27 -11.59
C LYS A 147 2.85 -17.60 -11.99
N ALA A 148 3.77 -16.64 -11.84
CA ALA A 148 5.19 -16.89 -12.10
C ALA A 148 5.75 -18.01 -11.21
N LEU A 149 5.25 -18.15 -9.98
CA LEU A 149 5.60 -19.22 -9.04
C LEU A 149 4.85 -20.53 -9.29
N GLY A 150 3.95 -20.58 -10.26
CA GLY A 150 3.12 -21.76 -10.51
C GLY A 150 1.96 -21.92 -9.52
N VAL A 151 1.57 -20.85 -8.84
CA VAL A 151 0.43 -20.87 -7.91
C VAL A 151 -0.86 -20.63 -8.68
N ARG A 152 -1.86 -21.46 -8.44
CA ARG A 152 -3.20 -21.27 -9.00
C ARG A 152 -3.86 -20.06 -8.37
N THR A 153 -4.43 -19.17 -9.19
CA THR A 153 -5.19 -18.02 -8.74
C THR A 153 -6.64 -18.06 -9.20
N LEU A 154 -7.54 -17.52 -8.38
CA LEU A 154 -8.92 -17.24 -8.72
C LEU A 154 -9.15 -15.75 -8.52
N LEU A 155 -9.62 -15.09 -9.58
CA LEU A 155 -9.80 -13.64 -9.58
C LEU A 155 -11.27 -13.29 -9.44
N CYS A 156 -11.59 -12.34 -8.56
CA CYS A 156 -12.91 -11.77 -8.39
C CYS A 156 -12.81 -10.25 -8.49
N ASP A 157 -13.43 -9.67 -9.50
CA ASP A 157 -13.49 -8.21 -9.69
C ASP A 157 -14.76 -7.89 -10.48
N PRO A 158 -15.90 -7.70 -9.80
CA PRO A 158 -17.18 -7.45 -10.47
C PRO A 158 -17.16 -6.26 -11.43
N PRO A 159 -16.57 -5.10 -11.12
CA PRO A 159 -16.48 -4.00 -12.08
C PRO A 159 -15.77 -4.39 -13.38
N ARG A 160 -14.65 -5.12 -13.29
CA ARG A 160 -13.89 -5.56 -14.45
C ARG A 160 -14.63 -6.62 -15.24
N ALA A 161 -15.27 -7.56 -14.57
CA ALA A 161 -16.09 -8.57 -15.21
C ALA A 161 -17.25 -7.95 -16.01
N ASP A 162 -17.93 -6.96 -15.40
CA ASP A 162 -19.07 -6.28 -16.04
C ASP A 162 -18.66 -5.42 -17.23
N ARG A 163 -17.46 -4.87 -17.22
CA ARG A 163 -16.89 -4.14 -18.37
C ARG A 163 -16.43 -5.05 -19.50
N GLY A 164 -16.32 -6.34 -19.26
CA GLY A 164 -15.78 -7.29 -20.23
C GLY A 164 -14.26 -7.19 -20.39
N ASP A 165 -13.54 -6.75 -19.34
CA ASP A 165 -12.08 -6.72 -19.34
C ASP A 165 -11.51 -8.12 -19.61
N ALA A 166 -10.33 -8.18 -20.24
CA ALA A 166 -9.62 -9.42 -20.47
C ALA A 166 -9.26 -10.10 -19.15
N GLY A 167 -9.48 -11.42 -19.08
CA GLY A 167 -9.20 -12.24 -17.90
C GLY A 167 -10.39 -13.11 -17.54
N GLU A 168 -10.16 -14.05 -16.65
CA GLU A 168 -11.19 -14.94 -16.13
C GLU A 168 -11.56 -14.51 -14.73
N PHE A 169 -12.72 -13.90 -14.58
CA PHE A 169 -13.24 -13.42 -13.31
C PHE A 169 -14.36 -14.32 -12.81
N TRP A 170 -14.33 -14.61 -11.51
CA TRP A 170 -15.28 -15.52 -10.88
C TRP A 170 -16.09 -14.77 -9.82
N PRO A 171 -17.32 -15.25 -9.50
CA PRO A 171 -18.04 -14.70 -8.37
C PRO A 171 -17.33 -15.03 -7.05
N LEU A 172 -17.54 -14.18 -6.05
CA LEU A 172 -16.89 -14.30 -4.74
C LEU A 172 -17.14 -15.67 -4.08
N GLU A 173 -18.31 -16.22 -4.26
CA GLU A 173 -18.70 -17.53 -3.72
C GLU A 173 -17.78 -18.67 -4.17
N LYS A 174 -17.28 -18.59 -5.40
CA LYS A 174 -16.31 -19.57 -5.91
C LYS A 174 -14.98 -19.48 -5.17
N LEU A 175 -14.51 -18.27 -4.93
CA LEU A 175 -13.26 -18.03 -4.16
C LEU A 175 -13.43 -18.53 -2.72
N VAL A 176 -14.55 -18.25 -2.11
CA VAL A 176 -14.86 -18.71 -0.74
C VAL A 176 -14.83 -20.25 -0.65
N ALA A 177 -15.38 -20.92 -1.65
CA ALA A 177 -15.45 -22.39 -1.66
C ALA A 177 -14.10 -23.04 -1.96
N GLU A 178 -13.31 -22.48 -2.89
CA GLU A 178 -12.16 -23.18 -3.51
C GLU A 178 -10.80 -22.62 -3.13
N ALA A 179 -10.69 -21.34 -2.70
CA ALA A 179 -9.40 -20.75 -2.41
C ALA A 179 -8.89 -21.14 -1.03
N ASP A 180 -7.63 -21.51 -0.94
CA ASP A 180 -6.94 -21.75 0.33
C ASP A 180 -6.58 -20.44 1.01
N VAL A 181 -6.32 -19.41 0.22
CA VAL A 181 -6.01 -18.06 0.65
C VAL A 181 -7.01 -17.11 0.02
N LEU A 182 -7.64 -16.26 0.81
CA LEU A 182 -8.52 -15.20 0.34
C LEU A 182 -7.91 -13.86 0.74
N THR A 183 -7.52 -13.05 -0.24
CA THR A 183 -6.86 -11.77 -0.02
C THR A 183 -7.64 -10.64 -0.69
N PHE A 184 -7.85 -9.55 0.05
CA PHE A 184 -8.70 -8.43 -0.37
C PHE A 184 -7.84 -7.24 -0.78
N HIS A 185 -8.12 -6.72 -1.97
CA HIS A 185 -7.43 -5.57 -2.57
C HIS A 185 -8.42 -4.65 -3.29
N THR A 186 -9.52 -4.35 -2.64
CA THR A 186 -10.59 -3.50 -3.17
C THR A 186 -10.55 -2.09 -2.60
N PRO A 187 -11.06 -1.08 -3.30
CA PRO A 187 -11.39 0.18 -2.66
C PRO A 187 -12.55 -0.01 -1.68
N LEU A 188 -12.72 0.92 -0.76
CA LEU A 188 -13.87 0.91 0.15
C LEU A 188 -15.05 1.64 -0.49
N ASN A 189 -16.04 0.89 -0.95
CA ASN A 189 -17.31 1.39 -1.47
C ASN A 189 -18.41 1.07 -0.46
N LYS A 190 -18.99 2.09 0.14
CA LYS A 190 -20.03 1.94 1.19
C LYS A 190 -21.41 1.72 0.63
N SER A 191 -21.62 1.97 -0.66
CA SER A 191 -22.90 1.87 -1.33
C SER A 191 -22.72 1.53 -2.80
N GLY A 192 -23.83 1.24 -3.49
CA GLY A 192 -23.83 0.96 -4.92
C GLY A 192 -23.63 -0.52 -5.25
N PRO A 193 -23.61 -0.85 -6.57
CA PRO A 193 -23.56 -2.24 -7.03
C PRO A 193 -22.25 -2.94 -6.72
N TYR A 194 -21.17 -2.17 -6.49
CA TYR A 194 -19.84 -2.70 -6.17
C TYR A 194 -19.46 -2.43 -4.72
N HIS A 195 -20.43 -2.53 -3.85
CA HIS A 195 -20.29 -2.35 -2.42
C HIS A 195 -19.24 -3.30 -1.83
N SER A 196 -18.33 -2.78 -1.03
CA SER A 196 -17.25 -3.55 -0.41
C SER A 196 -17.18 -3.40 1.12
N LEU A 197 -17.97 -2.50 1.70
CA LEU A 197 -18.13 -2.41 3.15
C LEU A 197 -18.65 -3.75 3.68
N HIS A 198 -17.92 -4.36 4.61
CA HIS A 198 -18.24 -5.68 5.15
C HIS A 198 -18.46 -6.74 4.08
N LEU A 199 -17.66 -6.68 3.00
CA LEU A 199 -17.68 -7.71 1.97
C LEU A 199 -17.40 -9.09 2.56
N ALA A 200 -16.43 -9.19 3.46
CA ALA A 200 -16.24 -10.33 4.32
C ALA A 200 -17.06 -10.14 5.60
N ASP A 201 -18.31 -10.53 5.53
CA ASP A 201 -19.28 -10.46 6.63
C ASP A 201 -19.36 -11.78 7.39
N ALA A 202 -20.25 -11.85 8.36
CA ALA A 202 -20.46 -13.06 9.17
C ALA A 202 -20.85 -14.26 8.32
N GLU A 203 -21.66 -14.07 7.29
CA GLU A 203 -22.07 -15.14 6.38
C GLU A 203 -20.89 -15.70 5.59
N LEU A 204 -20.10 -14.81 5.00
CA LEU A 204 -18.90 -15.22 4.25
C LEU A 204 -17.91 -15.97 5.17
N LEU A 205 -17.65 -15.42 6.36
CA LEU A 205 -16.73 -16.03 7.31
C LEU A 205 -17.19 -17.41 7.77
N ALA A 206 -18.51 -17.58 7.95
CA ALA A 206 -19.08 -18.89 8.28
C ALA A 206 -18.95 -19.89 7.11
N ALA A 207 -19.06 -19.39 5.88
CA ALA A 207 -18.98 -20.24 4.67
C ALA A 207 -17.54 -20.67 4.34
N LEU A 208 -16.54 -19.99 4.82
CA LEU A 208 -15.13 -20.37 4.61
C LEU A 208 -14.87 -21.74 5.24
N PRO A 209 -14.29 -22.68 4.49
CA PRO A 209 -13.81 -23.92 5.09
C PRO A 209 -12.73 -23.66 6.15
N ASP A 210 -12.57 -24.58 7.07
CA ASP A 210 -11.49 -24.51 8.06
C ASP A 210 -10.10 -24.55 7.41
N ASN A 211 -9.11 -24.05 8.12
CA ASN A 211 -7.71 -24.01 7.70
C ASN A 211 -7.44 -23.15 6.46
N ARG A 212 -8.25 -22.13 6.27
CA ARG A 212 -8.02 -21.11 5.24
C ARG A 212 -7.18 -19.96 5.80
N ILE A 213 -6.63 -19.16 4.89
CA ILE A 213 -5.89 -17.95 5.19
C ILE A 213 -6.70 -16.76 4.69
N LEU A 214 -6.94 -15.78 5.56
CA LEU A 214 -7.65 -14.55 5.25
C LEU A 214 -6.68 -13.39 5.38
N ILE A 215 -6.53 -12.59 4.33
CA ILE A 215 -5.64 -11.43 4.31
C ILE A 215 -6.42 -10.17 3.96
N ASN A 216 -6.29 -9.13 4.77
CA ASN A 216 -6.78 -7.81 4.44
C ASN A 216 -5.66 -6.77 4.57
N ALA A 217 -5.21 -6.27 3.42
CA ALA A 217 -4.21 -5.22 3.31
C ALA A 217 -4.71 -4.06 2.44
N CYS A 218 -6.03 -3.85 2.38
CA CYS A 218 -6.61 -2.74 1.63
C CYS A 218 -7.28 -1.70 2.54
N ARG A 219 -8.48 -1.96 3.05
CA ARG A 219 -9.20 -1.09 4.00
C ARG A 219 -9.83 -1.94 5.08
N GLY A 220 -9.74 -1.48 6.34
CA GLY A 220 -10.26 -2.21 7.50
C GLY A 220 -11.70 -2.67 7.36
N PRO A 221 -12.64 -1.77 7.00
CA PRO A 221 -14.06 -2.12 6.93
C PRO A 221 -14.47 -3.07 5.80
N VAL A 222 -13.57 -3.48 4.93
CA VAL A 222 -13.84 -4.52 3.93
C VAL A 222 -14.08 -5.87 4.61
N VAL A 223 -13.41 -6.12 5.72
CA VAL A 223 -13.69 -7.25 6.59
C VAL A 223 -14.43 -6.75 7.82
N ASP A 224 -15.59 -7.30 8.12
CA ASP A 224 -16.32 -7.01 9.35
C ASP A 224 -15.50 -7.52 10.54
N ASN A 225 -14.79 -6.62 11.21
CA ASN A 225 -13.88 -6.99 12.30
C ASN A 225 -14.60 -7.61 13.49
N ALA A 226 -15.80 -7.13 13.82
CA ALA A 226 -16.59 -7.72 14.90
C ALA A 226 -17.02 -9.14 14.57
N ALA A 227 -17.45 -9.38 13.32
CA ALA A 227 -17.83 -10.71 12.85
C ALA A 227 -16.62 -11.66 12.82
N LEU A 228 -15.46 -11.16 12.38
CA LEU A 228 -14.23 -11.96 12.38
C LEU A 228 -13.82 -12.35 13.80
N LEU A 229 -13.83 -11.40 14.74
CA LEU A 229 -13.53 -11.71 16.14
C LEU A 229 -14.47 -12.79 16.68
N GLN A 230 -15.76 -12.64 16.42
CA GLN A 230 -16.75 -13.62 16.89
C GLN A 230 -16.50 -15.00 16.29
N ALA A 231 -16.19 -15.08 14.99
CA ALA A 231 -15.86 -16.34 14.34
C ALA A 231 -14.64 -17.01 14.97
N LEU A 232 -13.58 -16.24 15.22
CA LEU A 232 -12.35 -16.75 15.83
C LEU A 232 -12.57 -17.19 17.28
N GLU A 233 -13.35 -16.43 18.05
CA GLU A 233 -13.71 -16.79 19.44
C GLU A 233 -14.55 -18.07 19.52
N LYS A 234 -15.38 -18.33 18.52
CA LYS A 234 -16.17 -19.56 18.41
C LYS A 234 -15.37 -20.77 17.91
N GLY A 235 -14.07 -20.59 17.64
CA GLY A 235 -13.19 -21.67 17.24
C GLY A 235 -13.03 -21.87 15.73
N LYS A 236 -13.45 -20.92 14.90
CA LYS A 236 -13.19 -20.98 13.46
C LYS A 236 -11.69 -21.03 13.23
N LYS A 237 -11.23 -22.03 12.46
CA LYS A 237 -9.82 -22.23 12.16
C LYS A 237 -9.44 -21.41 10.91
N LEU A 238 -9.04 -20.19 11.15
CA LEU A 238 -8.53 -19.28 10.12
C LEU A 238 -7.18 -18.74 10.55
N SER A 239 -6.21 -18.78 9.64
CA SER A 239 -5.01 -17.95 9.77
C SER A 239 -5.34 -16.57 9.20
N THR A 240 -5.11 -15.53 9.98
CA THR A 240 -5.52 -14.17 9.62
C THR A 240 -4.33 -13.23 9.59
N VAL A 241 -4.28 -12.41 8.54
CA VAL A 241 -3.26 -11.38 8.33
C VAL A 241 -4.00 -10.05 8.12
N LEU A 242 -3.86 -9.14 9.06
CA LEU A 242 -4.51 -7.84 9.00
C LEU A 242 -3.48 -6.72 9.10
N ASP A 243 -3.38 -5.91 8.06
CA ASP A 243 -2.65 -4.64 8.07
C ASP A 243 -3.57 -3.47 8.39
N VAL A 244 -4.87 -3.66 8.19
CA VAL A 244 -5.90 -2.64 8.31
C VAL A 244 -6.99 -3.13 9.25
N TRP A 245 -7.68 -2.18 9.91
CA TRP A 245 -8.55 -2.47 11.04
C TRP A 245 -9.83 -1.64 10.99
N GLU A 246 -10.83 -2.11 11.70
CA GLU A 246 -12.09 -1.41 11.88
C GLU A 246 -12.44 -1.38 13.38
N PRO A 247 -12.29 -0.22 14.05
CA PRO A 247 -11.77 1.05 13.55
C PRO A 247 -10.25 1.17 13.59
N GLU A 248 -9.75 2.26 13.02
CA GLU A 248 -8.39 2.75 13.19
C GLU A 248 -8.44 4.19 13.71
N PRO A 249 -7.53 4.63 14.56
CA PRO A 249 -6.36 3.93 15.11
C PRO A 249 -6.67 3.04 16.31
N ASP A 250 -7.90 3.09 16.84
CA ASP A 250 -8.30 2.37 18.06
C ASP A 250 -8.80 0.97 17.70
N LEU A 251 -7.88 0.15 17.20
CA LEU A 251 -8.20 -1.21 16.77
C LEU A 251 -8.66 -2.10 17.92
N SER A 252 -9.41 -3.15 17.58
CA SER A 252 -9.84 -4.15 18.54
C SER A 252 -8.66 -4.96 19.09
N LEU A 253 -8.35 -4.77 20.38
CA LEU A 253 -7.29 -5.54 21.04
C LEU A 253 -7.61 -7.04 21.13
N PRO A 254 -8.85 -7.46 21.42
CA PRO A 254 -9.20 -8.88 21.37
C PRO A 254 -8.98 -9.49 19.98
N LEU A 255 -9.25 -8.75 18.91
CA LEU A 255 -9.00 -9.23 17.55
C LEU A 255 -7.49 -9.35 17.27
N LEU A 256 -6.70 -8.34 17.64
CA LEU A 256 -5.24 -8.40 17.48
C LEU A 256 -4.64 -9.61 18.19
N ALA A 257 -5.15 -9.95 19.37
CA ALA A 257 -4.69 -11.11 20.13
C ALA A 257 -4.95 -12.44 19.41
N ARG A 258 -5.89 -12.48 18.47
CA ARG A 258 -6.29 -13.70 17.77
C ARG A 258 -5.77 -13.79 16.34
N VAL A 259 -5.34 -12.69 15.74
CA VAL A 259 -4.77 -12.73 14.38
C VAL A 259 -3.34 -13.26 14.42
N ASP A 260 -2.94 -13.92 13.35
CA ASP A 260 -1.60 -14.51 13.23
C ASP A 260 -0.55 -13.43 12.93
N ILE A 261 -0.89 -12.48 12.09
CA ILE A 261 -0.03 -11.34 11.74
C ILE A 261 -0.90 -10.08 11.78
N GLY A 262 -0.48 -9.10 12.57
CA GLY A 262 -1.15 -7.81 12.69
C GLY A 262 -0.17 -6.67 12.60
N THR A 263 -0.44 -5.71 11.73
CA THR A 263 0.45 -4.58 11.45
C THR A 263 -0.31 -3.26 11.38
N ALA A 264 0.39 -2.15 11.50
CA ALA A 264 -0.19 -0.82 11.74
C ALA A 264 -0.45 -0.03 10.45
N HIS A 265 -1.13 -0.63 9.46
CA HIS A 265 -1.47 0.02 8.18
C HIS A 265 -0.23 0.56 7.47
N ILE A 266 0.75 -0.34 7.29
CA ILE A 266 2.06 -0.01 6.72
C ILE A 266 2.43 -0.89 5.52
N ALA A 267 1.52 -1.74 5.06
CA ALA A 267 1.83 -2.68 3.97
C ALA A 267 2.40 -1.98 2.72
N GLY A 268 1.97 -0.75 2.46
CA GLY A 268 2.44 0.07 1.34
C GLY A 268 3.66 0.96 1.62
N TYR A 269 4.34 0.81 2.75
CA TYR A 269 5.31 1.78 3.25
C TYR A 269 6.77 1.50 2.86
N THR A 270 7.04 1.18 1.60
CA THR A 270 8.42 1.15 1.12
C THR A 270 8.90 2.57 0.77
N LEU A 271 10.21 2.79 0.84
CA LEU A 271 10.80 4.05 0.39
C LEU A 271 10.53 4.29 -1.09
N GLU A 272 10.64 3.25 -1.92
CA GLU A 272 10.31 3.30 -3.35
C GLU A 272 8.85 3.74 -3.56
N GLY A 273 7.92 3.15 -2.81
CA GLY A 273 6.50 3.49 -2.91
C GLY A 273 6.19 4.93 -2.52
N LYS A 274 6.78 5.39 -1.42
CA LYS A 274 6.64 6.78 -0.97
C LYS A 274 7.27 7.76 -1.95
N ALA A 275 8.45 7.46 -2.45
CA ALA A 275 9.13 8.29 -3.44
C ALA A 275 8.35 8.32 -4.76
N ARG A 276 7.78 7.20 -5.16
CA ARG A 276 6.92 7.09 -6.35
C ARG A 276 5.68 7.97 -6.21
N GLY A 277 5.08 8.01 -5.02
CA GLY A 277 3.98 8.92 -4.71
C GLY A 277 4.36 10.37 -4.91
N THR A 278 5.51 10.77 -4.36
CA THR A 278 6.04 12.14 -4.52
C THR A 278 6.32 12.48 -5.99
N THR A 279 7.00 11.59 -6.73
CA THR A 279 7.36 11.85 -8.13
C THR A 279 6.13 11.95 -9.04
N GLN A 280 5.12 11.09 -8.82
CA GLN A 280 3.89 11.15 -9.61
C GLN A 280 3.15 12.48 -9.42
N VAL A 281 3.04 12.93 -8.19
CA VAL A 281 2.38 14.21 -7.87
C VAL A 281 3.20 15.38 -8.38
N PHE A 282 4.53 15.33 -8.24
CA PHE A 282 5.43 16.33 -8.80
C PHE A 282 5.27 16.45 -10.31
N GLU A 283 5.28 15.33 -11.02
CA GLU A 283 5.12 15.32 -12.47
C GLU A 283 3.75 15.86 -12.90
N ALA A 284 2.68 15.47 -12.18
CA ALA A 284 1.33 15.98 -12.44
C ALA A 284 1.25 17.51 -12.24
N PHE A 285 1.84 18.01 -11.17
CA PHE A 285 1.86 19.44 -10.91
C PHE A 285 2.70 20.19 -11.92
N SER A 286 3.83 19.63 -12.34
CA SER A 286 4.66 20.23 -13.39
C SER A 286 3.89 20.39 -14.70
N ARG A 287 3.06 19.41 -15.07
CA ARG A 287 2.18 19.49 -16.23
C ARG A 287 1.10 20.56 -16.04
N HIS A 288 0.52 20.63 -14.84
CA HIS A 288 -0.48 21.65 -14.50
C HIS A 288 0.06 23.08 -14.69
N LEU A 289 1.32 23.29 -14.35
CA LEU A 289 2.00 24.59 -14.54
C LEU A 289 2.46 24.84 -15.99
N GLY A 290 2.29 23.89 -16.89
CA GLY A 290 2.80 24.00 -18.27
C GLY A 290 4.31 23.86 -18.37
N GLN A 291 4.97 23.28 -17.38
CA GLN A 291 6.43 23.08 -17.32
C GLN A 291 6.72 21.57 -17.08
N PRO A 292 6.31 20.67 -17.98
CA PRO A 292 6.39 19.24 -17.72
C PRO A 292 7.81 18.78 -17.45
N GLN A 293 7.97 18.04 -16.36
CA GLN A 293 9.24 17.41 -15.95
C GLN A 293 8.99 15.95 -15.61
N GLN A 294 9.96 15.12 -15.88
CA GLN A 294 9.98 13.72 -15.49
C GLN A 294 11.14 13.46 -14.53
N VAL A 295 10.94 12.54 -13.61
CA VAL A 295 11.96 12.17 -12.62
C VAL A 295 12.17 10.66 -12.68
N ALA A 296 13.41 10.26 -12.89
CA ALA A 296 13.81 8.86 -12.75
C ALA A 296 13.89 8.51 -11.26
N LEU A 297 13.03 7.63 -10.80
CA LEU A 297 12.96 7.22 -9.39
C LEU A 297 14.34 6.75 -8.87
N ALA A 298 15.05 5.97 -9.67
CA ALA A 298 16.36 5.44 -9.30
C ALA A 298 17.40 6.53 -8.96
N SER A 299 17.25 7.73 -9.54
CA SER A 299 18.16 8.85 -9.25
C SER A 299 18.01 9.43 -7.85
N LEU A 300 16.89 9.16 -7.18
CA LEU A 300 16.57 9.68 -5.85
C LEU A 300 16.92 8.70 -4.74
N LEU A 301 16.82 7.40 -5.03
CA LEU A 301 16.90 6.37 -4.01
C LEU A 301 18.34 6.16 -3.52
N PRO A 302 18.55 6.02 -2.21
CA PRO A 302 19.86 5.71 -1.66
C PRO A 302 20.24 4.26 -1.94
N VAL A 303 21.53 3.98 -1.79
CA VAL A 303 22.03 2.60 -1.84
C VAL A 303 21.40 1.82 -0.70
N PRO A 304 20.81 0.64 -0.95
CA PRO A 304 20.20 -0.18 0.09
C PRO A 304 21.28 -0.80 1.01
N GLU A 305 20.87 -1.20 2.20
CA GLU A 305 21.75 -1.89 3.16
C GLU A 305 22.35 -3.16 2.58
N PHE A 306 21.55 -3.93 1.85
CA PHE A 306 21.99 -5.12 1.12
C PHE A 306 21.68 -4.90 -0.36
N SER A 307 22.73 -4.67 -1.17
CA SER A 307 22.56 -4.32 -2.59
C SER A 307 22.70 -5.51 -3.52
N GLN A 308 23.49 -6.51 -3.12
CA GLN A 308 23.81 -7.66 -3.96
C GLN A 308 23.99 -8.92 -3.13
N ILE A 309 23.49 -10.04 -3.66
CA ILE A 309 23.67 -11.36 -3.06
C ILE A 309 23.91 -12.38 -4.17
N ARG A 310 24.68 -13.42 -3.87
CA ARG A 310 24.89 -14.55 -4.77
C ARG A 310 24.14 -15.77 -4.28
N LEU A 311 23.28 -16.32 -5.14
CA LEU A 311 22.59 -17.57 -4.92
C LEU A 311 23.33 -18.70 -5.65
N ASN A 312 23.83 -19.66 -4.91
CA ASN A 312 24.44 -20.85 -5.47
C ASN A 312 23.40 -21.96 -5.62
N GLY A 313 23.31 -22.56 -6.81
CA GLY A 313 22.37 -23.62 -7.10
C GLY A 313 20.99 -23.13 -7.48
N THR A 314 20.01 -24.04 -7.45
CA THR A 314 18.63 -23.79 -7.89
C THR A 314 17.81 -23.15 -6.79
N LEU A 315 16.96 -22.20 -7.16
CA LEU A 315 15.98 -21.56 -6.28
C LEU A 315 14.87 -22.55 -5.92
N ASP A 316 14.56 -22.67 -4.64
CA ASP A 316 13.37 -23.35 -4.12
C ASP A 316 12.58 -22.39 -3.23
N GLU A 317 11.43 -22.81 -2.71
CA GLU A 317 10.59 -21.93 -1.88
C GLU A 317 11.29 -21.53 -0.58
N ALA A 318 12.08 -22.40 0.01
CA ALA A 318 12.81 -22.09 1.24
C ALA A 318 13.87 -21.00 1.02
N ARG A 319 14.61 -21.08 -0.07
CA ARG A 319 15.57 -20.05 -0.45
C ARG A 319 14.88 -18.75 -0.86
N LEU A 320 13.79 -18.86 -1.60
CA LEU A 320 12.98 -17.71 -1.98
C LEU A 320 12.45 -16.96 -0.75
N LYS A 321 11.93 -17.69 0.24
CA LYS A 321 11.52 -17.11 1.52
C LYS A 321 12.66 -16.31 2.16
N ARG A 322 13.87 -16.88 2.21
CA ARG A 322 15.01 -16.21 2.82
C ARG A 322 15.41 -14.94 2.06
N LEU A 323 15.34 -14.95 0.73
CA LEU A 323 15.58 -13.74 -0.08
C LEU A 323 14.52 -12.68 0.17
N MET A 324 13.24 -13.05 0.17
CA MET A 324 12.14 -12.14 0.45
C MET A 324 12.27 -11.53 1.84
N HIS A 325 12.54 -12.34 2.85
CA HIS A 325 12.65 -11.89 4.24
C HIS A 325 13.95 -11.13 4.53
N LEU A 326 15.00 -11.30 3.71
CA LEU A 326 16.18 -10.45 3.80
C LEU A 326 15.83 -8.99 3.50
N VAL A 327 15.01 -8.75 2.48
CA VAL A 327 14.57 -7.39 2.13
C VAL A 327 13.47 -6.92 3.06
N TYR A 328 12.45 -7.75 3.28
CA TYR A 328 11.34 -7.41 4.16
C TYR A 328 10.75 -8.65 4.83
N ASP A 329 10.82 -8.66 6.15
CA ASP A 329 10.22 -9.67 7.01
C ASP A 329 9.07 -9.02 7.80
N VAL A 330 7.84 -9.48 7.56
CA VAL A 330 6.64 -8.90 8.18
C VAL A 330 6.64 -8.96 9.71
N ARG A 331 7.43 -9.86 10.30
CA ARG A 331 7.57 -9.97 11.76
C ARG A 331 8.14 -8.70 12.39
N ARG A 332 8.94 -7.94 11.64
CA ARG A 332 9.49 -6.66 12.12
C ARG A 332 8.38 -5.63 12.40
N ASP A 333 7.22 -5.78 11.78
CA ASP A 333 6.08 -4.87 11.91
C ASP A 333 4.96 -5.42 12.79
N ASP A 334 4.86 -6.74 12.91
CA ASP A 334 3.90 -7.40 13.80
C ASP A 334 4.24 -7.16 15.28
N ALA A 335 5.46 -7.42 15.67
CA ALA A 335 5.89 -7.29 17.05
C ALA A 335 5.76 -5.89 17.63
N PRO A 336 6.15 -4.81 16.91
CA PRO A 336 5.99 -3.45 17.43
C PRO A 336 4.52 -3.06 17.66
N LEU A 337 3.59 -3.46 16.79
CA LEU A 337 2.18 -3.17 17.00
C LEU A 337 1.66 -3.86 18.26
N ARG A 338 1.96 -5.13 18.44
CA ARG A 338 1.51 -5.89 19.63
C ARG A 338 2.04 -5.31 20.93
N LYS A 339 3.26 -4.78 20.88
CA LYS A 339 3.90 -4.16 22.04
C LYS A 339 3.18 -2.89 22.50
N VAL A 340 2.67 -2.08 21.60
CA VAL A 340 2.13 -0.74 21.91
C VAL A 340 0.64 -0.59 21.69
N ALA A 341 -0.03 -1.59 21.12
CA ALA A 341 -1.45 -1.52 20.84
C ALA A 341 -2.26 -1.21 22.11
N GLY A 342 -3.24 -0.32 21.97
CA GLY A 342 -4.04 0.19 23.08
C GLY A 342 -3.46 1.40 23.80
N GLN A 343 -2.21 1.75 23.55
CA GLN A 343 -1.61 2.98 24.08
C GLN A 343 -1.98 4.15 23.17
N PRO A 344 -2.52 5.27 23.73
CA PRO A 344 -2.95 6.40 22.91
C PRO A 344 -1.84 6.95 22.01
N GLY A 345 -2.16 7.16 20.74
CA GLY A 345 -1.25 7.74 19.76
C GLY A 345 -0.16 6.81 19.22
N GLU A 346 0.02 5.62 19.76
CA GLU A 346 1.13 4.75 19.38
C GLU A 346 0.93 4.08 18.01
N PHE A 347 -0.30 3.80 17.61
CA PHE A 347 -0.59 3.30 16.26
C PHE A 347 -0.13 4.32 15.20
N ASP A 348 -0.51 5.58 15.37
CA ASP A 348 -0.11 6.64 14.44
C ASP A 348 1.38 6.91 14.51
N ARG A 349 1.99 6.76 15.68
CA ARG A 349 3.43 6.94 15.86
C ARG A 349 4.24 5.89 15.09
N LEU A 350 3.82 4.63 15.10
CA LEU A 350 4.46 3.57 14.32
C LEU A 350 4.45 3.88 12.83
N ARG A 351 3.37 4.48 12.34
CA ARG A 351 3.25 4.90 10.94
C ARG A 351 4.12 6.12 10.64
N LYS A 352 4.10 7.12 11.50
CA LYS A 352 4.86 8.36 11.31
C LYS A 352 6.36 8.13 11.34
N HIS A 353 6.84 7.29 12.25
CA HIS A 353 8.25 6.98 12.46
C HIS A 353 8.62 5.60 11.93
N TYR A 354 7.93 5.18 10.87
CA TYR A 354 8.16 3.87 10.28
C TYR A 354 9.61 3.72 9.83
N GLN A 355 10.23 2.62 10.26
CA GLN A 355 11.60 2.28 9.90
C GLN A 355 11.70 2.05 8.39
N GLU A 356 12.75 2.55 7.74
CA GLU A 356 12.95 2.44 6.32
C GLU A 356 12.82 0.99 5.85
N ARG A 357 12.04 0.81 4.81
CA ARG A 357 11.82 -0.48 4.14
C ARG A 357 12.04 -0.31 2.65
N ARG A 358 12.76 -1.25 2.05
CA ARG A 358 13.03 -1.26 0.62
C ARG A 358 12.21 -2.34 -0.09
N GLU A 359 12.04 -2.18 -1.40
CA GLU A 359 11.40 -3.19 -2.26
C GLU A 359 12.43 -4.23 -2.71
N TRP A 360 11.96 -5.39 -3.18
CA TRP A 360 12.86 -6.46 -3.65
C TRP A 360 13.75 -6.01 -4.80
N SER A 361 13.30 -5.05 -5.62
CA SER A 361 14.10 -4.47 -6.70
C SER A 361 15.41 -3.83 -6.22
N SER A 362 15.50 -3.50 -4.94
CA SER A 362 16.73 -2.95 -4.35
C SER A 362 17.84 -4.00 -4.18
N LEU A 363 17.50 -5.29 -4.23
CA LEU A 363 18.43 -6.38 -4.09
C LEU A 363 18.70 -7.02 -5.46
N ALA A 364 19.95 -6.95 -5.92
CA ALA A 364 20.41 -7.65 -7.12
C ALA A 364 20.87 -9.07 -6.74
N VAL A 365 20.27 -10.07 -7.37
CA VAL A 365 20.59 -11.47 -7.09
C VAL A 365 21.40 -12.02 -8.26
N GLN A 366 22.64 -12.43 -7.99
CA GLN A 366 23.45 -13.19 -8.93
C GLN A 366 23.09 -14.67 -8.83
N CYS A 367 22.73 -15.27 -9.95
CA CYS A 367 22.29 -16.65 -10.00
C CYS A 367 22.81 -17.32 -11.27
N ASP A 368 23.50 -18.45 -11.14
CA ASP A 368 24.04 -19.19 -12.27
C ASP A 368 22.97 -20.01 -12.99
N ASP A 369 21.89 -20.37 -12.31
CA ASP A 369 20.75 -21.07 -12.89
C ASP A 369 19.82 -20.10 -13.63
N SER A 370 19.74 -20.23 -14.94
CA SER A 370 18.98 -19.28 -15.77
C SER A 370 17.49 -19.28 -15.49
N ALA A 371 16.89 -20.42 -15.16
CA ALA A 371 15.47 -20.50 -14.81
C ALA A 371 15.18 -19.81 -13.49
N SER A 372 16.08 -19.97 -12.50
CA SER A 372 15.98 -19.27 -11.22
C SER A 372 16.15 -17.74 -11.38
N ALA A 373 17.11 -17.31 -12.20
CA ALA A 373 17.31 -15.90 -12.51
C ALA A 373 16.08 -15.28 -13.19
N GLU A 374 15.48 -15.97 -14.15
CA GLU A 374 14.26 -15.52 -14.83
C GLU A 374 13.09 -15.38 -13.84
N LEU A 375 12.90 -16.36 -12.96
CA LEU A 375 11.84 -16.33 -11.95
C LEU A 375 12.04 -15.15 -10.97
N LEU A 376 13.26 -14.95 -10.49
CA LEU A 376 13.58 -13.82 -9.59
C LEU A 376 13.26 -12.48 -10.25
N GLY A 377 13.59 -12.31 -11.52
CA GLY A 377 13.25 -11.11 -12.29
C GLY A 377 11.73 -10.90 -12.39
N LYS A 378 10.97 -11.95 -12.66
CA LYS A 378 9.50 -11.90 -12.74
C LYS A 378 8.86 -11.57 -11.39
N LEU A 379 9.49 -11.96 -10.29
CA LEU A 379 9.01 -11.64 -8.93
C LEU A 379 9.33 -10.21 -8.52
N GLY A 380 10.26 -9.55 -9.17
CA GLY A 380 10.60 -8.16 -8.90
C GLY A 380 11.99 -7.92 -8.31
N PHE A 381 12.81 -8.95 -8.13
CA PHE A 381 14.22 -8.76 -7.77
C PHE A 381 14.99 -8.24 -8.98
N SER A 382 16.05 -7.47 -8.73
CA SER A 382 17.04 -7.15 -9.75
C SER A 382 17.95 -8.36 -9.97
N VAL A 383 18.28 -8.63 -11.23
CA VAL A 383 19.14 -9.76 -11.59
C VAL A 383 20.45 -9.20 -12.11
N ALA A 384 21.52 -9.59 -11.48
CA ALA A 384 22.85 -9.14 -11.85
C ALA A 384 23.49 -10.10 -12.89
#